data_2ce3341c8fe86c0ab8897f5d3753060d
#
_entry.id   2ce3341c8fe86c0ab8897f5d3753060d
#
_cell.length_a   1.000
_cell.length_b   1.000
_cell.length_c   1.000
_cell.angle_alpha   90.00
_cell.angle_beta   90.00
_cell.angle_gamma   90.00
#
_symmetry.space_group_name_H-M   'P 1'
#
loop_
_entity.id
_entity.type
_entity.pdbx_description
1 polymer ?
#
loop_
_entity_poly.entity_id
_entity_poly.type
_entity_poly.pdbx_seq_one_letter_code
_entity_poly.pdbx_strand_id
1 'polypeptide(L)'
;MSRTWREVGDRVWVRRYESLDQTIGVIGGASGLVVIDTRASHRLADELRDELRQLPGAVVAAVNTHGHWDHVFGNERFATTPIWGHVRCAAMITQRGEEMRTRVIERYAAEADDFREVALTPPTDLFEDAATLDLGDRQVELRYLGLGHTDNDIVVTVPDASVLFAGDLLENAPSPGFGDSYPIAWADTGRAILRLVDGTVVPGHGDPFDLHFAERQVAELAQLAELAREVVSGAIAPDEAIRRSPFPAGETQEALRRAEEELSQAGAATE
;
A
#
# COMPACT_ATOMS: atom_id res chain seq x y z
N MET A 1 9.22 20.03 1.56
CA MET A 1 8.21 19.37 0.71
C MET A 1 7.05 20.32 0.45
N SER A 2 6.36 20.19 -0.68
CA SER A 2 5.25 21.08 -1.05
C SER A 2 4.06 20.83 -0.10
N ARG A 3 3.51 21.92 0.48
CA ARG A 3 2.25 21.85 1.26
C ARG A 3 1.00 21.90 0.39
N THR A 4 1.14 21.70 -0.93
CA THR A 4 0.07 21.82 -1.90
C THR A 4 -0.12 20.49 -2.65
N TRP A 5 -1.35 20.24 -3.09
CA TRP A 5 -1.67 19.15 -3.99
C TRP A 5 -0.90 19.32 -5.32
N ARG A 6 -0.27 18.24 -5.80
CA ARG A 6 0.37 18.19 -7.11
C ARG A 6 -0.48 17.34 -8.04
N GLU A 7 -0.89 17.88 -9.17
CA GLU A 7 -1.58 17.13 -10.21
C GLU A 7 -0.56 16.26 -10.96
N VAL A 8 -0.85 14.97 -11.10
CA VAL A 8 0.01 13.96 -11.73
C VAL A 8 -0.63 13.31 -12.95
N GLY A 9 -1.89 13.59 -13.20
CA GLY A 9 -2.69 13.23 -14.35
C GLY A 9 -3.95 14.10 -14.34
N ASP A 10 -4.75 14.10 -15.41
CA ASP A 10 -5.98 14.90 -15.46
C ASP A 10 -6.86 14.62 -14.25
N ARG A 11 -7.09 15.64 -13.40
CA ARG A 11 -7.87 15.54 -12.15
C ARG A 11 -7.42 14.39 -11.23
N VAL A 12 -6.14 14.06 -11.23
CA VAL A 12 -5.50 13.14 -10.29
C VAL A 12 -4.41 13.89 -9.54
N TRP A 13 -4.58 14.02 -8.24
CA TRP A 13 -3.66 14.76 -7.39
C TRP A 13 -3.01 13.86 -6.36
N VAL A 14 -1.81 14.22 -5.97
CA VAL A 14 -1.06 13.57 -4.89
C VAL A 14 -0.51 14.60 -3.93
N ARG A 15 -0.35 14.18 -2.68
CA ARG A 15 0.35 14.95 -1.66
C ARG A 15 1.20 14.02 -0.81
N ARG A 16 2.51 14.33 -0.76
CA ARG A 16 3.47 13.65 0.09
C ARG A 16 3.60 14.41 1.41
N TYR A 17 3.49 13.68 2.52
CA TYR A 17 3.59 14.18 3.87
C TYR A 17 4.94 13.81 4.47
N GLU A 18 5.57 14.74 5.24
CA GLU A 18 6.84 14.47 5.93
C GLU A 18 6.68 13.40 7.00
N SER A 19 5.52 13.39 7.68
CA SER A 19 5.19 12.35 8.63
C SER A 19 5.03 11.01 7.90
N LEU A 20 5.84 10.04 8.25
CA LEU A 20 5.87 8.69 7.68
C LEU A 20 6.24 8.63 6.19
N ASP A 21 6.67 9.76 5.61
CA ASP A 21 6.95 9.88 4.16
C ASP A 21 5.77 9.47 3.26
N GLN A 22 4.55 9.53 3.80
CA GLN A 22 3.34 8.98 3.21
C GLN A 22 2.83 9.82 2.03
N THR A 23 2.40 9.16 0.97
CA THR A 23 1.78 9.81 -0.19
C THR A 23 0.30 9.42 -0.29
N ILE A 24 -0.56 10.43 -0.23
CA ILE A 24 -2.00 10.31 -0.37
C ILE A 24 -2.41 10.74 -1.78
N GLY A 25 -3.32 9.96 -2.38
CA GLY A 25 -3.89 10.24 -3.69
C GLY A 25 -5.31 10.74 -3.64
N VAL A 26 -5.70 11.54 -4.64
CA VAL A 26 -7.09 11.97 -4.87
C VAL A 26 -7.42 11.90 -6.34
N ILE A 27 -8.54 11.28 -6.66
CA ILE A 27 -9.05 11.13 -8.01
C ILE A 27 -10.37 11.89 -8.11
N GLY A 28 -10.46 12.84 -9.06
CA GLY A 28 -11.67 13.62 -9.29
C GLY A 28 -12.43 13.15 -10.53
N GLY A 29 -13.74 13.10 -10.41
CA GLY A 29 -14.69 12.90 -11.52
C GLY A 29 -15.94 13.78 -11.38
N ALA A 30 -16.91 13.64 -12.26
CA ALA A 30 -18.14 14.43 -12.24
C ALA A 30 -18.96 14.24 -10.95
N SER A 31 -18.90 13.04 -10.34
CA SER A 31 -19.63 12.71 -9.11
C SER A 31 -18.94 13.21 -7.84
N GLY A 32 -17.64 13.55 -7.88
CA GLY A 32 -16.86 13.99 -6.73
C GLY A 32 -15.45 13.42 -6.67
N LEU A 33 -14.90 13.30 -5.47
CA LEU A 33 -13.54 12.90 -5.20
C LEU A 33 -13.49 11.50 -4.56
N VAL A 34 -12.54 10.67 -5.01
CA VAL A 34 -12.12 9.43 -4.35
C VAL A 34 -10.76 9.68 -3.71
N VAL A 35 -10.63 9.36 -2.42
CA VAL A 35 -9.39 9.49 -1.65
C VAL A 35 -8.73 8.12 -1.57
N ILE A 36 -7.43 8.05 -1.87
CA ILE A 36 -6.62 6.84 -1.76
C ILE A 36 -5.83 6.91 -0.46
N ASP A 37 -6.17 6.02 0.47
CA ASP A 37 -5.72 5.95 1.86
C ASP A 37 -6.12 7.13 2.75
N THR A 38 -6.15 6.90 4.08
CA THR A 38 -6.81 7.79 5.01
C THR A 38 -5.90 8.31 6.12
N ARG A 39 -4.59 8.09 6.04
CA ARG A 39 -3.60 8.48 7.04
C ARG A 39 -3.59 7.60 8.31
N ALA A 40 -2.62 7.89 9.18
CA ALA A 40 -2.20 7.07 10.32
C ALA A 40 -2.98 7.30 11.63
N SER A 41 -3.83 8.32 11.71
CA SER A 41 -4.60 8.63 12.91
C SER A 41 -5.80 9.54 12.59
N HIS A 42 -6.72 9.68 13.53
CA HIS A 42 -7.86 10.59 13.41
C HIS A 42 -7.41 12.05 13.19
N ARG A 43 -6.42 12.52 13.95
CA ARG A 43 -5.88 13.88 13.80
C ARG A 43 -5.32 14.12 12.40
N LEU A 44 -4.49 13.18 11.90
CA LEU A 44 -3.91 13.28 10.56
C LEU A 44 -4.97 13.18 9.45
N ALA A 45 -6.02 12.39 9.68
CA ALA A 45 -7.15 12.29 8.76
C ALA A 45 -8.02 13.57 8.77
N ASP A 46 -8.19 14.23 9.90
CA ASP A 46 -8.86 15.52 9.97
C ASP A 46 -8.07 16.62 9.23
N GLU A 47 -6.74 16.65 9.36
CA GLU A 47 -5.86 17.50 8.56
C GLU A 47 -6.05 17.22 7.05
N LEU A 48 -6.06 15.94 6.63
CA LEU A 48 -6.33 15.56 5.25
C LEU A 48 -7.69 16.07 4.77
N ARG A 49 -8.75 15.89 5.56
CA ARG A 49 -10.10 16.36 5.20
C ARG A 49 -10.18 17.89 5.02
N ASP A 50 -9.47 18.63 5.83
CA ASP A 50 -9.39 20.09 5.68
C ASP A 50 -8.67 20.50 4.39
N GLU A 51 -7.61 19.77 4.04
CA GLU A 51 -6.84 20.00 2.83
C GLU A 51 -7.57 19.58 1.55
N LEU A 52 -8.41 18.53 1.60
CA LEU A 52 -9.27 18.12 0.49
C LEU A 52 -10.25 19.20 0.05
N ARG A 53 -10.62 20.15 0.92
CA ARG A 53 -11.46 21.31 0.58
C ARG A 53 -10.81 22.26 -0.45
N GLN A 54 -9.52 22.13 -0.69
CA GLN A 54 -8.80 22.90 -1.73
C GLN A 54 -9.04 22.32 -3.13
N LEU A 55 -9.53 21.08 -3.24
CA LEU A 55 -9.82 20.41 -4.49
C LEU A 55 -11.30 20.58 -4.89
N PRO A 56 -11.59 20.57 -6.20
CA PRO A 56 -12.96 20.76 -6.69
C PRO A 56 -13.79 19.50 -6.52
N GLY A 57 -14.76 19.51 -5.61
CA GLY A 57 -15.71 18.42 -5.39
C GLY A 57 -15.80 17.97 -3.95
N ALA A 58 -16.84 17.21 -3.62
CA ALA A 58 -16.98 16.56 -2.34
C ALA A 58 -16.38 15.14 -2.38
N VAL A 59 -15.86 14.65 -1.26
CA VAL A 59 -15.43 13.25 -1.13
C VAL A 59 -16.66 12.35 -1.20
N VAL A 60 -16.66 11.42 -2.15
CA VAL A 60 -17.75 10.45 -2.36
C VAL A 60 -17.35 9.01 -2.01
N ALA A 61 -16.06 8.72 -1.93
CA ALA A 61 -15.54 7.45 -1.47
C ALA A 61 -14.11 7.58 -0.97
N ALA A 62 -13.68 6.62 -0.14
CA ALA A 62 -12.28 6.36 0.14
C ALA A 62 -11.90 4.95 -0.35
N VAL A 63 -10.63 4.71 -0.60
CA VAL A 63 -10.08 3.40 -0.97
C VAL A 63 -8.89 3.12 -0.08
N ASN A 64 -8.85 1.96 0.56
CA ASN A 64 -7.65 1.49 1.26
C ASN A 64 -6.83 0.60 0.33
N THR A 65 -5.57 0.96 0.11
CA THR A 65 -4.64 0.17 -0.70
C THR A 65 -4.31 -1.16 -0.02
N HIS A 66 -4.17 -1.15 1.30
CA HIS A 66 -3.97 -2.33 2.15
C HIS A 66 -4.28 -2.00 3.62
N GLY A 67 -4.12 -2.98 4.51
CA GLY A 67 -4.60 -2.88 5.89
C GLY A 67 -3.61 -2.35 6.93
N HIS A 68 -2.46 -1.78 6.55
CA HIS A 68 -1.52 -1.22 7.51
C HIS A 68 -2.03 0.06 8.15
N TRP A 69 -1.65 0.27 9.40
CA TRP A 69 -2.14 1.31 10.29
C TRP A 69 -2.02 2.73 9.73
N ASP A 70 -0.95 3.02 9.02
CA ASP A 70 -0.70 4.33 8.43
C ASP A 70 -1.56 4.62 7.20
N HIS A 71 -2.18 3.60 6.60
CA HIS A 71 -3.11 3.72 5.48
C HIS A 71 -4.59 3.74 5.92
N VAL A 72 -4.92 3.11 7.07
CA VAL A 72 -6.33 2.85 7.43
C VAL A 72 -6.79 3.45 8.76
N PHE A 73 -5.90 3.90 9.65
CA PHE A 73 -6.32 4.39 10.98
C PHE A 73 -7.13 5.69 10.93
N GLY A 74 -7.14 6.39 9.80
CA GLY A 74 -8.00 7.53 9.56
C GLY A 74 -9.39 7.19 9.02
N ASN A 75 -9.72 5.92 8.76
CA ASN A 75 -10.95 5.50 8.10
C ASN A 75 -12.22 6.05 8.77
N GLU A 76 -12.27 6.10 10.08
CA GLU A 76 -13.43 6.61 10.82
C GLU A 76 -13.81 8.02 10.38
N ARG A 77 -12.85 8.87 10.02
CA ARG A 77 -13.09 10.23 9.54
C ARG A 77 -13.72 10.30 8.15
N PHE A 78 -13.72 9.16 7.45
CA PHE A 78 -14.35 8.97 6.13
C PHE A 78 -15.57 8.04 6.17
N ALA A 79 -15.98 7.54 7.34
CA ALA A 79 -17.05 6.56 7.52
C ALA A 79 -18.46 7.04 7.09
N THR A 80 -18.63 8.31 6.74
CA THR A 80 -19.87 8.84 6.15
C THR A 80 -19.99 8.58 4.64
N THR A 81 -18.94 8.04 4.02
CA THR A 81 -18.86 7.63 2.62
C THR A 81 -18.47 6.16 2.52
N PRO A 82 -18.74 5.46 1.41
CA PRO A 82 -18.19 4.13 1.15
C PRO A 82 -16.67 4.13 1.30
N ILE A 83 -16.13 3.12 1.99
CA ILE A 83 -14.71 2.84 2.06
C ILE A 83 -14.47 1.51 1.38
N TRP A 84 -13.80 1.56 0.23
CA TRP A 84 -13.49 0.37 -0.56
C TRP A 84 -12.17 -0.26 -0.12
N GLY A 85 -12.12 -1.59 -0.13
CA GLY A 85 -10.91 -2.33 0.18
C GLY A 85 -11.06 -3.83 -0.09
N HIS A 86 -9.94 -4.52 -0.13
CA HIS A 86 -9.94 -5.97 -0.26
C HIS A 86 -10.58 -6.63 0.97
N VAL A 87 -11.29 -7.76 0.81
CA VAL A 87 -11.93 -8.49 1.93
C VAL A 87 -10.95 -8.82 3.06
N ARG A 88 -9.68 -9.13 2.73
CA ARG A 88 -8.64 -9.41 3.72
C ARG A 88 -8.14 -8.15 4.43
N CYS A 89 -8.20 -6.97 3.80
CA CYS A 89 -7.92 -5.70 4.46
C CYS A 89 -8.91 -5.48 5.62
N ALA A 90 -10.21 -5.67 5.37
CA ALA A 90 -11.22 -5.60 6.41
C ALA A 90 -11.01 -6.65 7.52
N ALA A 91 -10.63 -7.87 7.14
CA ALA A 91 -10.33 -8.95 8.09
C ALA A 91 -9.09 -8.61 8.94
N MET A 92 -8.03 -8.08 8.35
CA MET A 92 -6.81 -7.66 9.04
C MET A 92 -7.11 -6.60 10.11
N ILE A 93 -7.86 -5.55 9.76
CA ILE A 93 -8.24 -4.50 10.71
C ILE A 93 -9.09 -5.06 11.83
N THR A 94 -10.08 -5.92 11.51
CA THR A 94 -10.99 -6.49 12.50
C THR A 94 -10.29 -7.46 13.46
N GLN A 95 -9.37 -8.29 12.96
CA GLN A 95 -8.73 -9.35 13.73
C GLN A 95 -7.45 -8.91 14.41
N ARG A 96 -6.68 -8.02 13.80
CA ARG A 96 -5.34 -7.62 14.23
C ARG A 96 -5.19 -6.12 14.52
N GLY A 97 -6.22 -5.33 14.32
CA GLY A 97 -6.15 -3.86 14.46
C GLY A 97 -5.72 -3.43 15.86
N GLU A 98 -6.20 -4.09 16.93
CA GLU A 98 -5.79 -3.79 18.31
C GLU A 98 -4.32 -4.13 18.59
N GLU A 99 -3.85 -5.26 18.07
CA GLU A 99 -2.45 -5.65 18.15
C GLU A 99 -1.57 -4.63 17.40
N MET A 100 -1.97 -4.27 16.19
CA MET A 100 -1.30 -3.27 15.36
C MET A 100 -1.25 -1.91 16.07
N ARG A 101 -2.38 -1.45 16.64
CA ARG A 101 -2.46 -0.22 17.42
C ARG A 101 -1.51 -0.23 18.63
N THR A 102 -1.46 -1.34 19.35
CA THR A 102 -0.55 -1.50 20.50
C THR A 102 0.91 -1.35 20.10
N ARG A 103 1.34 -2.01 19.02
CA ARG A 103 2.71 -1.91 18.48
C ARG A 103 3.06 -0.50 18.03
N VAL A 104 2.11 0.20 17.41
CA VAL A 104 2.31 1.59 16.96
C VAL A 104 2.45 2.53 18.14
N ILE A 105 1.65 2.38 19.20
CA ILE A 105 1.76 3.15 20.46
C ILE A 105 3.15 2.94 21.10
N GLU A 106 3.65 1.71 21.12
CA GLU A 106 4.99 1.41 21.67
C GLU A 106 6.09 2.04 20.79
N ARG A 107 5.97 1.96 19.48
CA ARG A 107 6.96 2.48 18.52
C ARG A 107 7.01 4.00 18.47
N TYR A 108 5.85 4.66 18.57
CA TYR A 108 5.69 6.11 18.45
C TYR A 108 5.13 6.68 19.76
N ALA A 109 5.89 6.53 20.82
CA ALA A 109 5.46 6.91 22.18
C ALA A 109 5.13 8.41 22.34
N ALA A 110 5.73 9.28 21.54
CA ALA A 110 5.47 10.70 21.54
C ALA A 110 4.06 11.05 20.99
N GLU A 111 3.56 10.24 20.05
CA GLU A 111 2.25 10.38 19.42
C GLU A 111 1.22 9.36 19.95
N ALA A 112 1.52 8.70 21.06
CA ALA A 112 0.71 7.59 21.60
C ALA A 112 -0.76 7.97 21.83
N ASP A 113 -1.06 9.21 22.21
CA ASP A 113 -2.43 9.66 22.44
C ASP A 113 -3.23 9.71 21.14
N ASP A 114 -2.63 10.15 20.02
CA ASP A 114 -3.27 10.12 18.70
C ASP A 114 -3.71 8.69 18.32
N PHE A 115 -2.89 7.69 18.62
CA PHE A 115 -3.19 6.29 18.28
C PHE A 115 -4.20 5.65 19.26
N ARG A 116 -4.21 6.05 20.53
CA ARG A 116 -5.23 5.58 21.50
C ARG A 116 -6.64 6.02 21.11
N GLU A 117 -6.79 7.18 20.48
CA GLU A 117 -8.08 7.71 20.04
C GLU A 117 -8.62 7.04 18.77
N VAL A 118 -7.80 6.27 18.05
CA VAL A 118 -8.20 5.63 16.80
C VAL A 118 -9.36 4.65 17.02
N ALA A 119 -10.50 4.89 16.38
CA ALA A 119 -11.55 3.90 16.21
C ALA A 119 -11.22 3.02 14.98
N LEU A 120 -10.99 1.74 15.22
CA LEU A 120 -10.65 0.79 14.17
C LEU A 120 -11.87 0.57 13.27
N THR A 121 -11.83 1.13 12.07
CA THR A 121 -12.93 1.15 11.11
C THR A 121 -12.52 0.43 9.83
N PRO A 122 -12.96 -0.82 9.61
CA PRO A 122 -12.69 -1.55 8.39
C PRO A 122 -13.36 -0.91 7.17
N PRO A 123 -12.88 -1.19 5.93
CA PRO A 123 -13.62 -0.89 4.70
C PRO A 123 -15.02 -1.48 4.73
N THR A 124 -15.98 -0.78 4.09
CA THR A 124 -17.41 -1.15 4.06
C THR A 124 -17.79 -1.81 2.76
N ASP A 125 -17.13 -1.45 1.66
CA ASP A 125 -17.39 -1.94 0.31
C ASP A 125 -16.23 -2.85 -0.12
N LEU A 126 -16.50 -4.16 -0.08
CA LEU A 126 -15.48 -5.20 -0.15
C LEU A 126 -15.49 -5.91 -1.49
N PHE A 127 -14.31 -6.28 -1.97
CA PHE A 127 -14.13 -7.13 -3.15
C PHE A 127 -12.98 -8.11 -2.95
N GLU A 128 -12.92 -9.16 -3.78
CA GLU A 128 -11.85 -10.18 -3.75
C GLU A 128 -10.84 -9.98 -4.88
N ASP A 129 -11.29 -9.88 -6.13
CA ASP A 129 -10.40 -9.81 -7.29
C ASP A 129 -10.33 -8.39 -7.89
N ALA A 130 -11.48 -7.80 -8.18
CA ALA A 130 -11.57 -6.49 -8.80
C ALA A 130 -12.89 -5.78 -8.50
N ALA A 131 -12.85 -4.45 -8.52
CA ALA A 131 -14.02 -3.59 -8.48
C ALA A 131 -13.79 -2.35 -9.37
N THR A 132 -14.89 -1.67 -9.71
CA THR A 132 -14.83 -0.41 -10.46
C THR A 132 -15.73 0.62 -9.80
N LEU A 133 -15.18 1.81 -9.55
CA LEU A 133 -15.93 2.96 -9.09
C LEU A 133 -16.22 3.87 -10.29
N ASP A 134 -17.50 4.18 -10.52
CA ASP A 134 -17.94 5.09 -11.58
C ASP A 134 -18.11 6.50 -11.00
N LEU A 135 -17.31 7.43 -11.47
CA LEU A 135 -17.39 8.85 -11.12
C LEU A 135 -18.17 9.69 -12.15
N GLY A 136 -18.98 9.03 -12.99
CA GLY A 136 -19.84 9.64 -14.00
C GLY A 136 -19.14 9.86 -15.34
N ASP A 137 -18.00 10.51 -15.35
CA ASP A 137 -17.19 10.76 -16.55
C ASP A 137 -15.82 10.06 -16.52
N ARG A 138 -15.60 9.26 -15.49
CA ARG A 138 -14.34 8.51 -15.24
C ARG A 138 -14.61 7.23 -14.50
N GLN A 139 -13.87 6.18 -14.85
CA GLN A 139 -13.83 4.93 -14.08
C GLN A 139 -12.52 4.79 -13.33
N VAL A 140 -12.61 4.33 -12.08
CA VAL A 140 -11.49 3.99 -11.23
C VAL A 140 -11.52 2.48 -11.01
N GLU A 141 -10.47 1.78 -11.43
CA GLU A 141 -10.40 0.33 -11.33
C GLU A 141 -9.56 -0.08 -10.12
N LEU A 142 -10.10 -0.94 -9.28
CA LEU A 142 -9.42 -1.55 -8.13
C LEU A 142 -9.09 -3.00 -8.47
N ARG A 143 -7.86 -3.44 -8.22
CA ARG A 143 -7.44 -4.82 -8.54
C ARG A 143 -6.55 -5.41 -7.46
N TYR A 144 -6.89 -6.61 -7.01
CA TYR A 144 -5.99 -7.47 -6.27
C TYR A 144 -5.16 -8.29 -7.27
N LEU A 145 -3.85 -8.28 -7.15
CA LEU A 145 -2.95 -8.93 -8.10
C LEU A 145 -2.20 -10.13 -7.51
N GLY A 146 -2.41 -10.39 -6.24
CA GLY A 146 -1.74 -11.47 -5.51
C GLY A 146 -1.10 -11.00 -4.21
N LEU A 147 -0.38 -11.90 -3.57
CA LEU A 147 0.36 -11.65 -2.34
C LEU A 147 1.56 -10.73 -2.63
N GLY A 148 1.90 -9.84 -1.71
CA GLY A 148 3.01 -8.92 -1.89
C GLY A 148 3.51 -8.33 -0.59
N HIS A 149 3.34 -7.02 -0.41
CA HIS A 149 3.67 -6.33 0.83
C HIS A 149 2.80 -6.84 2.00
N THR A 150 1.55 -7.18 1.69
CA THR A 150 0.62 -7.92 2.57
C THR A 150 -0.09 -9.03 1.79
N ASP A 151 -1.10 -9.66 2.39
CA ASP A 151 -2.03 -10.57 1.71
C ASP A 151 -3.27 -9.85 1.12
N ASN A 152 -3.31 -8.54 1.21
CA ASN A 152 -4.51 -7.75 0.92
C ASN A 152 -4.25 -6.46 0.12
N ASP A 153 -3.06 -6.32 -0.46
CA ASP A 153 -2.68 -5.17 -1.27
C ASP A 153 -3.50 -5.09 -2.55
N ILE A 154 -3.96 -3.90 -2.89
CA ILE A 154 -4.58 -3.62 -4.18
C ILE A 154 -3.85 -2.51 -4.91
N VAL A 155 -3.96 -2.52 -6.22
CA VAL A 155 -3.62 -1.35 -7.05
C VAL A 155 -4.89 -0.64 -7.49
N VAL A 156 -4.78 0.68 -7.68
CA VAL A 156 -5.87 1.51 -8.20
C VAL A 156 -5.41 2.15 -9.50
N THR A 157 -6.12 1.89 -10.60
CA THR A 157 -5.79 2.47 -11.90
C THR A 157 -6.83 3.52 -12.32
N VAL A 158 -6.34 4.58 -12.94
CA VAL A 158 -7.12 5.64 -13.58
C VAL A 158 -6.73 5.67 -15.06
N PRO A 159 -7.34 4.81 -15.91
CA PRO A 159 -6.86 4.56 -17.28
C PRO A 159 -6.84 5.81 -18.16
N ASP A 160 -7.87 6.65 -18.06
CA ASP A 160 -7.97 7.87 -18.86
C ASP A 160 -6.99 8.98 -18.44
N ALA A 161 -6.36 8.86 -17.27
CA ALA A 161 -5.32 9.76 -16.77
C ALA A 161 -3.92 9.12 -16.80
N SER A 162 -3.77 7.85 -17.20
CA SER A 162 -2.52 7.07 -17.18
C SER A 162 -1.82 7.12 -15.81
N VAL A 163 -2.57 6.91 -14.73
CA VAL A 163 -2.06 6.89 -13.34
C VAL A 163 -2.41 5.58 -12.68
N LEU A 164 -1.43 5.00 -11.98
CA LEU A 164 -1.58 3.82 -11.13
C LEU A 164 -1.11 4.13 -9.71
N PHE A 165 -1.96 3.88 -8.73
CA PHE A 165 -1.57 3.88 -7.31
C PHE A 165 -1.19 2.46 -6.92
N ALA A 166 0.03 2.30 -6.45
CA ALA A 166 0.61 0.99 -6.13
C ALA A 166 0.51 0.64 -4.63
N GLY A 167 0.13 1.60 -3.77
CA GLY A 167 0.31 1.43 -2.33
C GLY A 167 1.76 1.08 -2.03
N ASP A 168 1.97 0.15 -1.10
CA ASP A 168 3.31 -0.29 -0.69
C ASP A 168 3.84 -1.50 -1.47
N LEU A 169 3.11 -1.90 -2.54
CA LEU A 169 3.62 -2.89 -3.50
C LEU A 169 4.82 -2.37 -4.29
N LEU A 170 4.87 -1.06 -4.55
CA LEU A 170 6.02 -0.35 -5.13
C LEU A 170 6.17 1.00 -4.44
N GLU A 171 7.35 1.29 -3.91
CA GLU A 171 7.62 2.47 -3.10
C GLU A 171 8.86 3.23 -3.59
N ASN A 172 8.82 4.55 -3.49
CA ASN A 172 9.99 5.40 -3.67
C ASN A 172 10.52 5.84 -2.28
N ALA A 173 10.71 4.87 -1.41
CA ALA A 173 11.23 4.97 -0.06
C ALA A 173 12.61 4.30 0.03
N PRO A 174 13.34 4.43 1.16
CA PRO A 174 14.67 3.83 1.31
C PRO A 174 14.69 2.31 1.16
N SER A 175 13.67 1.61 1.58
CA SER A 175 13.50 0.16 1.42
C SER A 175 12.04 -0.22 1.65
N PRO A 176 11.50 -1.22 0.93
CA PRO A 176 10.19 -1.81 1.24
C PRO A 176 10.18 -2.48 2.62
N GLY A 177 9.01 -2.50 3.27
CA GLY A 177 8.81 -3.22 4.53
C GLY A 177 8.52 -4.70 4.28
N PHE A 178 9.25 -5.60 4.99
CA PHE A 178 9.07 -7.06 4.82
C PHE A 178 8.39 -7.75 6.01
N GLY A 179 7.93 -7.02 7.02
CA GLY A 179 7.47 -7.55 8.31
C GLY A 179 6.39 -8.64 8.25
N ASP A 180 5.38 -8.47 7.43
CA ASP A 180 4.30 -9.45 7.19
C ASP A 180 4.10 -9.74 5.69
N SER A 181 5.12 -9.45 4.88
CA SER A 181 5.12 -9.63 3.43
C SER A 181 5.23 -11.09 2.98
N TYR A 182 5.08 -11.26 1.68
CA TYR A 182 5.23 -12.52 0.94
C TYR A 182 6.33 -12.38 -0.12
N PRO A 183 7.61 -12.41 0.28
CA PRO A 183 8.72 -12.05 -0.59
C PRO A 183 8.84 -12.90 -1.85
N ILE A 184 8.39 -14.17 -1.80
CA ILE A 184 8.43 -15.08 -2.94
C ILE A 184 7.38 -14.71 -4.00
N ALA A 185 6.14 -14.45 -3.57
CA ALA A 185 5.03 -14.11 -4.46
C ALA A 185 5.09 -12.65 -4.93
N TRP A 186 5.67 -11.74 -4.13
CA TRP A 186 5.72 -10.31 -4.43
C TRP A 186 6.35 -9.99 -5.78
N ALA A 187 7.38 -10.75 -6.18
CA ALA A 187 8.00 -10.60 -7.49
C ALA A 187 7.01 -10.84 -8.66
N ASP A 188 6.11 -11.81 -8.54
CA ASP A 188 5.09 -12.10 -9.55
C ASP A 188 3.98 -11.04 -9.55
N THR A 189 3.55 -10.60 -8.38
CA THR A 189 2.64 -9.47 -8.20
C THR A 189 3.22 -8.19 -8.81
N GLY A 190 4.51 -7.90 -8.56
CA GLY A 190 5.21 -6.78 -9.19
C GLY A 190 5.22 -6.86 -10.72
N ARG A 191 5.48 -8.03 -11.29
CA ARG A 191 5.38 -8.23 -12.76
C ARG A 191 3.96 -8.02 -13.28
N ALA A 192 2.94 -8.36 -12.49
CA ALA A 192 1.55 -8.07 -12.85
C ALA A 192 1.27 -6.57 -12.86
N ILE A 193 1.81 -5.82 -11.89
CA ILE A 193 1.71 -4.36 -11.84
C ILE A 193 2.33 -3.73 -13.10
N LEU A 194 3.54 -4.14 -13.50
CA LEU A 194 4.22 -3.57 -14.67
C LEU A 194 3.37 -3.64 -15.96
N ARG A 195 2.51 -4.65 -16.09
CA ARG A 195 1.60 -4.77 -17.25
C ARG A 195 0.45 -3.76 -17.25
N LEU A 196 0.20 -3.11 -16.11
CA LEU A 196 -0.86 -2.11 -15.94
C LEU A 196 -0.32 -0.68 -15.99
N VAL A 197 1.00 -0.49 -15.88
CA VAL A 197 1.62 0.85 -15.88
C VAL A 197 1.61 1.40 -17.30
N ASP A 198 0.92 2.53 -17.49
CA ASP A 198 0.86 3.29 -18.76
C ASP A 198 1.24 4.76 -18.54
N GLY A 199 1.89 5.09 -17.44
CA GLY A 199 2.27 6.46 -17.12
C GLY A 199 2.84 6.59 -15.72
N THR A 200 2.24 7.45 -14.90
CA THR A 200 2.71 7.74 -13.55
C THR A 200 2.32 6.64 -12.56
N VAL A 201 3.28 6.14 -11.80
CA VAL A 201 3.04 5.29 -10.62
C VAL A 201 3.11 6.13 -9.35
N VAL A 202 2.10 6.02 -8.51
CA VAL A 202 1.99 6.70 -7.21
C VAL A 202 2.17 5.66 -6.12
N PRO A 203 3.23 5.74 -5.31
CA PRO A 203 3.45 4.84 -4.18
C PRO A 203 2.65 5.25 -2.95
N GLY A 204 2.58 4.38 -1.94
CA GLY A 204 2.14 4.72 -0.59
C GLY A 204 3.15 5.60 0.16
N HIS A 205 4.45 5.40 -0.09
CA HIS A 205 5.54 6.19 0.47
C HIS A 205 6.50 6.71 -0.60
N GLY A 206 6.87 7.99 -0.48
CA GLY A 206 7.81 8.64 -1.39
C GLY A 206 7.13 9.38 -2.55
N ASP A 207 7.93 9.88 -3.50
CA ASP A 207 7.43 10.61 -4.66
C ASP A 207 6.95 9.67 -5.78
N PRO A 208 5.92 10.05 -6.56
CA PRO A 208 5.55 9.36 -7.79
C PRO A 208 6.72 9.20 -8.76
N PHE A 209 6.70 8.09 -9.51
CA PHE A 209 7.77 7.67 -10.40
C PHE A 209 7.21 7.08 -11.70
N ASP A 210 8.10 6.74 -12.62
CA ASP A 210 7.81 6.20 -13.95
C ASP A 210 7.95 4.66 -14.01
N LEU A 211 7.59 4.09 -15.16
CA LEU A 211 7.73 2.65 -15.44
C LEU A 211 9.16 2.16 -15.24
N HIS A 212 10.18 2.95 -15.62
CA HIS A 212 11.57 2.51 -15.51
C HIS A 212 12.00 2.33 -14.04
N PHE A 213 11.54 3.20 -13.14
CA PHE A 213 11.76 2.99 -11.69
C PHE A 213 11.03 1.73 -11.21
N ALA A 214 9.77 1.53 -11.62
CA ALA A 214 8.99 0.34 -11.25
C ALA A 214 9.67 -0.95 -11.72
N GLU A 215 10.18 -1.00 -12.97
CA GLU A 215 10.92 -2.14 -13.52
C GLU A 215 12.16 -2.51 -12.68
N ARG A 216 12.93 -1.50 -12.25
CA ARG A 216 14.11 -1.73 -11.38
C ARG A 216 13.71 -2.34 -10.05
N GLN A 217 12.70 -1.79 -9.39
CA GLN A 217 12.26 -2.29 -8.08
C GLN A 217 11.68 -3.70 -8.17
N VAL A 218 10.91 -4.00 -9.22
CA VAL A 218 10.42 -5.38 -9.47
C VAL A 218 11.58 -6.34 -9.73
N ALA A 219 12.64 -5.91 -10.42
CA ALA A 219 13.84 -6.73 -10.61
C ALA A 219 14.59 -6.98 -9.28
N GLU A 220 14.65 -5.98 -8.39
CA GLU A 220 15.22 -6.11 -7.05
C GLU A 220 14.42 -7.09 -6.17
N LEU A 221 13.08 -7.01 -6.20
CA LEU A 221 12.20 -7.97 -5.53
C LEU A 221 12.38 -9.39 -6.08
N ALA A 222 12.50 -9.53 -7.40
CA ALA A 222 12.76 -10.82 -8.04
C ALA A 222 14.12 -11.40 -7.64
N GLN A 223 15.17 -10.58 -7.56
CA GLN A 223 16.48 -11.00 -7.06
C GLN A 223 16.41 -11.49 -5.61
N LEU A 224 15.72 -10.77 -4.74
CA LEU A 224 15.50 -11.18 -3.34
C LEU A 224 14.77 -12.52 -3.26
N ALA A 225 13.70 -12.71 -4.04
CA ALA A 225 12.95 -13.95 -4.09
C ALA A 225 13.82 -15.16 -4.50
N GLU A 226 14.73 -15.00 -5.48
CA GLU A 226 15.67 -16.05 -5.85
C GLU A 226 16.69 -16.35 -4.75
N LEU A 227 17.27 -15.30 -4.13
CA LEU A 227 18.17 -15.48 -3.00
C LEU A 227 17.48 -16.22 -1.83
N ALA A 228 16.22 -15.90 -1.57
CA ALA A 228 15.46 -16.57 -0.53
C ALA A 228 15.22 -18.06 -0.85
N ARG A 229 14.91 -18.42 -2.11
CA ARG A 229 14.80 -19.82 -2.55
C ARG A 229 16.14 -20.56 -2.42
N GLU A 230 17.24 -19.91 -2.80
CA GLU A 230 18.60 -20.49 -2.64
C GLU A 230 18.92 -20.79 -1.16
N VAL A 231 18.53 -19.90 -0.24
CA VAL A 231 18.71 -20.10 1.22
C VAL A 231 17.84 -21.25 1.72
N VAL A 232 16.55 -21.26 1.40
CA VAL A 232 15.61 -22.30 1.87
C VAL A 232 16.00 -23.69 1.33
N SER A 233 16.50 -23.79 0.11
CA SER A 233 17.01 -25.06 -0.44
C SER A 233 18.37 -25.47 0.10
N GLY A 234 19.05 -24.63 0.89
CA GLY A 234 20.39 -24.87 1.40
C GLY A 234 21.51 -24.70 0.36
N ALA A 235 21.22 -24.10 -0.80
CA ALA A 235 22.20 -23.82 -1.85
C ALA A 235 23.21 -22.76 -1.46
N ILE A 236 22.78 -21.75 -0.68
CA ILE A 236 23.65 -20.72 -0.10
C ILE A 236 23.32 -20.49 1.39
N ALA A 237 24.28 -19.96 2.13
CA ALA A 237 24.05 -19.53 3.50
C ALA A 237 23.31 -18.18 3.56
N PRO A 238 22.51 -17.88 4.63
CA PRO A 238 21.82 -16.60 4.79
C PRO A 238 22.75 -15.38 4.67
N ASP A 239 23.95 -15.43 5.25
CA ASP A 239 24.94 -14.36 5.15
C ASP A 239 25.37 -14.06 3.72
N GLU A 240 25.42 -15.07 2.85
CA GLU A 240 25.70 -14.89 1.43
C GLU A 240 24.54 -14.18 0.72
N ALA A 241 23.31 -14.57 1.02
CA ALA A 241 22.12 -13.90 0.49
C ALA A 241 22.10 -12.41 0.91
N ILE A 242 22.39 -12.11 2.17
CA ILE A 242 22.45 -10.73 2.69
C ILE A 242 23.48 -9.89 1.91
N ARG A 243 24.67 -10.46 1.65
CA ARG A 243 25.71 -9.73 0.89
C ARG A 243 25.32 -9.46 -0.58
N ARG A 244 24.52 -10.33 -1.18
CA ARG A 244 24.08 -10.25 -2.58
C ARG A 244 22.77 -9.49 -2.77
N SER A 245 22.04 -9.26 -1.69
CA SER A 245 20.73 -8.59 -1.71
C SER A 245 20.84 -7.13 -2.18
N PRO A 246 19.86 -6.64 -2.95
CA PRO A 246 19.74 -5.21 -3.26
C PRO A 246 19.24 -4.38 -2.08
N PHE A 247 18.73 -5.02 -1.02
CA PHE A 247 18.15 -4.36 0.15
C PHE A 247 19.11 -4.36 1.36
N PRO A 248 18.93 -3.45 2.33
CA PRO A 248 19.72 -3.42 3.56
C PRO A 248 19.69 -4.75 4.30
N ALA A 249 20.73 -5.03 5.08
CA ALA A 249 20.90 -6.31 5.75
C ALA A 249 19.72 -6.69 6.68
N GLY A 250 19.19 -5.73 7.45
CA GLY A 250 18.05 -5.97 8.34
C GLY A 250 16.79 -6.34 7.58
N GLU A 251 16.47 -5.60 6.54
CA GLU A 251 15.32 -5.86 5.66
C GLU A 251 15.46 -7.20 4.94
N THR A 252 16.66 -7.53 4.48
CA THR A 252 16.94 -8.83 3.86
C THR A 252 16.76 -9.98 4.85
N GLN A 253 17.22 -9.85 6.09
CA GLN A 253 17.01 -10.88 7.12
C GLN A 253 15.52 -11.14 7.37
N GLU A 254 14.73 -10.07 7.48
CA GLU A 254 13.30 -10.17 7.68
C GLU A 254 12.62 -10.84 6.47
N ALA A 255 12.99 -10.44 5.26
CA ALA A 255 12.48 -11.05 4.02
C ALA A 255 12.83 -12.55 3.92
N LEU A 256 14.05 -12.96 4.29
CA LEU A 256 14.44 -14.38 4.30
C LEU A 256 13.60 -15.20 5.30
N ARG A 257 13.37 -14.67 6.49
CA ARG A 257 12.50 -15.30 7.51
C ARG A 257 11.06 -15.47 6.98
N ARG A 258 10.50 -14.42 6.36
CA ARG A 258 9.17 -14.45 5.78
C ARG A 258 9.05 -15.43 4.61
N ALA A 259 10.06 -15.48 3.76
CA ALA A 259 10.12 -16.42 2.63
C ALA A 259 10.15 -17.89 3.08
N GLU A 260 10.85 -18.22 4.18
CA GLU A 260 10.84 -19.56 4.77
C GLU A 260 9.42 -19.94 5.24
N GLU A 261 8.72 -19.03 5.92
CA GLU A 261 7.33 -19.22 6.34
C GLU A 261 6.40 -19.42 5.13
N GLU A 262 6.51 -18.57 4.10
CA GLU A 262 5.70 -18.62 2.88
C GLU A 262 5.86 -19.96 2.14
N LEU A 263 7.10 -20.40 1.93
CA LEU A 263 7.38 -21.66 1.24
C LEU A 263 6.94 -22.89 2.05
N SER A 264 7.06 -22.84 3.38
CA SER A 264 6.59 -23.91 4.27
C SER A 264 5.07 -24.08 4.22
N GLN A 265 4.32 -22.96 4.19
CA GLN A 265 2.86 -22.98 4.05
C GLN A 265 2.41 -23.50 2.67
N ALA A 266 3.11 -23.11 1.60
CA ALA A 266 2.80 -23.59 0.26
C ALA A 266 3.03 -25.11 0.14
N GLY A 267 4.07 -25.66 0.77
CA GLY A 267 4.33 -27.11 0.82
C GLY A 267 3.22 -27.90 1.53
N ALA A 268 2.74 -27.36 2.66
CA ALA A 268 1.67 -28.00 3.43
C ALA A 268 0.28 -27.98 2.74
N ALA A 269 0.05 -27.02 1.84
CA ALA A 269 -1.22 -26.95 1.08
C ALA A 269 -1.30 -27.89 -0.12
N THR A 270 -0.17 -28.54 -0.50
CA THR A 270 -0.07 -29.47 -1.64
C THR A 270 -0.05 -30.94 -1.21
N GLU A 271 -0.01 -31.24 0.08
CA GLU A 271 -0.15 -32.59 0.68
C GLU A 271 -1.60 -32.84 1.15
#